data_847d4846b1332dd2e47eb92656ecb46e
#
_entry.id   847d4846b1332dd2e47eb92656ecb46e
#
_cell.length_a   1.000
_cell.length_b   1.000
_cell.length_c   1.000
_cell.angle_alpha   90.00
_cell.angle_beta   90.00
_cell.angle_gamma   90.00
#
_symmetry.space_group_name_H-M   'P 1'
#
loop_
_entity.id
_entity.type
_entity.pdbx_description
1 polymer ?
#
loop_
_entity_poly.entity_id
_entity_poly.type
_entity_poly.pdbx_seq_one_letter_code
_entity_poly.pdbx_strand_id
1 'polypeptide(L)'
;DLQAAGKDPFVITKYDVQEHSADVKEMYTAHEVELLAGRQTPSVEDLEEAEKREVLNNDYNERRAIMDASPINVSIAGRMMFKRVMGKASFCNIQDLKGNIQVYVARDNVGEDSYADFKKSDIGDIYGVKGFAFRTKTGEISIQAEEITLLSKSLQILPEKFDGLTDTDSRYRQRYVDLIMNQESKEVFIKRSQNCQ
;
A
#
# COMPACT_ATOMS: atom_id res chain seq x y z
N ASP A 1 -21.79 -14.53 0.27
CA ASP A 1 -22.35 -13.39 -0.45
C ASP A 1 -22.29 -12.15 0.43
N LEU A 2 -21.53 -11.11 0.01
CA LEU A 2 -21.30 -9.88 0.77
C LEU A 2 -22.60 -9.11 1.00
N GLN A 3 -23.52 -9.11 0.03
CA GLN A 3 -24.81 -8.42 0.13
C GLN A 3 -25.69 -9.07 1.21
N ALA A 4 -25.75 -10.38 1.25
CA ALA A 4 -26.52 -11.12 2.26
C ALA A 4 -25.96 -10.90 3.68
N ALA A 5 -24.66 -10.64 3.81
CA ALA A 5 -23.99 -10.30 5.07
C ALA A 5 -24.08 -8.81 5.46
N GLY A 6 -24.80 -7.98 4.68
CA GLY A 6 -24.89 -6.54 4.90
C GLY A 6 -23.60 -5.76 4.64
N LYS A 7 -22.65 -6.36 3.91
CA LYS A 7 -21.31 -5.81 3.59
C LYS A 7 -21.17 -5.52 2.10
N ASP A 8 -22.22 -4.99 1.46
CA ASP A 8 -22.20 -4.62 0.05
C ASP A 8 -21.27 -3.42 -0.18
N PRO A 9 -20.11 -3.59 -0.85
CA PRO A 9 -19.18 -2.50 -1.08
C PRO A 9 -19.73 -1.44 -2.05
N PHE A 10 -20.71 -1.79 -2.89
CA PHE A 10 -21.25 -0.88 -3.91
C PHE A 10 -22.22 0.16 -3.36
N VAL A 11 -22.62 0.07 -2.09
CA VAL A 11 -23.38 1.14 -1.41
C VAL A 11 -22.50 2.28 -0.92
N ILE A 12 -21.18 2.06 -0.85
CA ILE A 12 -20.21 3.09 -0.45
C ILE A 12 -19.94 3.99 -1.65
N THR A 13 -20.59 5.14 -1.71
CA THR A 13 -20.47 6.08 -2.84
C THR A 13 -19.38 7.13 -2.67
N LYS A 14 -18.86 7.31 -1.45
CA LYS A 14 -17.81 8.27 -1.13
C LYS A 14 -16.88 7.72 -0.05
N TYR A 15 -15.59 7.89 -0.26
CA TYR A 15 -14.55 7.61 0.73
C TYR A 15 -13.65 8.84 0.86
N ASP A 16 -13.27 9.19 2.08
CA ASP A 16 -12.43 10.36 2.37
C ASP A 16 -10.96 10.02 2.16
N VAL A 17 -10.48 10.26 0.93
CA VAL A 17 -9.07 10.14 0.56
C VAL A 17 -8.38 11.47 0.83
N GLN A 18 -7.38 11.47 1.68
CA GLN A 18 -6.63 12.67 2.05
C GLN A 18 -5.31 12.74 1.28
N GLU A 19 -4.62 11.61 1.13
CA GLU A 19 -3.31 11.53 0.48
C GLU A 19 -3.29 10.45 -0.61
N HIS A 20 -2.32 10.55 -1.51
CA HIS A 20 -1.95 9.50 -2.42
C HIS A 20 -0.63 8.83 -2.00
N SER A 21 -0.34 7.68 -2.57
CA SER A 21 0.84 6.87 -2.26
C SER A 21 2.16 7.63 -2.35
N ALA A 22 2.33 8.52 -3.35
CA ALA A 22 3.51 9.35 -3.49
C ALA A 22 3.59 10.42 -2.39
N ASP A 23 2.46 11.06 -2.06
CA ASP A 23 2.38 12.10 -1.03
C ASP A 23 2.77 11.53 0.35
N VAL A 24 2.26 10.32 0.67
CA VAL A 24 2.62 9.63 1.92
C VAL A 24 4.13 9.37 2.02
N LYS A 25 4.75 8.92 0.93
CA LYS A 25 6.20 8.66 0.90
C LYS A 25 7.01 9.94 1.07
N GLU A 26 6.59 11.02 0.45
CA GLU A 26 7.24 12.34 0.57
C GLU A 26 7.09 12.90 1.98
N MET A 27 5.88 12.92 2.53
CA MET A 27 5.59 13.38 3.89
C MET A 27 6.38 12.59 4.93
N TYR A 28 6.40 11.25 4.81
CA TYR A 28 7.15 10.40 5.73
C TYR A 28 8.65 10.69 5.66
N THR A 29 9.20 10.83 4.46
CA THR A 29 10.64 11.10 4.27
C THR A 29 11.03 12.45 4.86
N ALA A 30 10.22 13.50 4.65
CA ALA A 30 10.47 14.82 5.21
C ALA A 30 10.41 14.80 6.75
N HIS A 31 9.41 14.15 7.31
CA HIS A 31 9.23 14.01 8.76
C HIS A 31 10.34 13.18 9.41
N GLU A 32 10.76 12.10 8.76
CA GLU A 32 11.88 11.27 9.21
C GLU A 32 13.19 12.07 9.26
N VAL A 33 13.45 12.89 8.23
CA VAL A 33 14.65 13.77 8.21
C VAL A 33 14.61 14.77 9.35
N GLU A 34 13.45 15.37 9.63
CA GLU A 34 13.26 16.33 10.72
C GLU A 34 13.48 15.68 12.09
N LEU A 35 12.79 14.58 12.37
CA LEU A 35 12.83 13.92 13.69
C LEU A 35 14.15 13.22 13.99
N LEU A 36 14.85 12.74 12.98
CA LEU A 36 16.14 12.08 13.10
C LEU A 36 17.32 13.02 12.86
N ALA A 37 17.08 14.34 12.74
CA ALA A 37 18.13 15.34 12.56
C ALA A 37 19.14 15.30 13.73
N GLY A 38 20.42 15.17 13.39
CA GLY A 38 21.51 15.07 14.39
C GLY A 38 21.73 13.69 15.00
N ARG A 39 20.91 12.69 14.68
CA ARG A 39 21.16 11.32 15.08
C ARG A 39 22.28 10.70 14.26
N GLN A 40 23.25 10.06 14.92
CA GLN A 40 24.31 9.32 14.25
C GLN A 40 23.83 7.90 13.93
N THR A 41 24.05 7.48 12.69
CA THR A 41 23.85 6.08 12.29
C THR A 41 24.97 5.25 12.90
N PRO A 42 24.68 4.10 13.54
CA PRO A 42 25.73 3.26 14.11
C PRO A 42 26.65 2.72 13.03
N SER A 43 27.98 2.78 13.25
CA SER A 43 28.95 2.14 12.38
C SER A 43 28.93 0.62 12.62
N VAL A 44 28.87 -0.15 11.56
CA VAL A 44 28.79 -1.62 11.62
C VAL A 44 29.90 -2.29 10.79
N GLU A 45 30.88 -1.50 10.32
CA GLU A 45 31.88 -1.98 9.37
C GLU A 45 32.82 -3.06 9.96
N ASP A 46 33.15 -2.93 11.25
CA ASP A 46 34.10 -3.83 11.95
C ASP A 46 33.42 -4.88 12.83
N LEU A 47 32.10 -5.06 12.73
CA LEU A 47 31.33 -5.98 13.56
C LEU A 47 31.13 -7.35 12.88
N GLU A 48 31.05 -8.40 13.70
CA GLU A 48 30.62 -9.73 13.27
C GLU A 48 29.15 -9.74 12.82
N GLU A 49 28.74 -10.63 11.92
CA GLU A 49 27.40 -10.68 11.35
C GLU A 49 26.25 -10.77 12.38
N ALA A 50 26.50 -11.43 13.51
CA ALA A 50 25.53 -11.54 14.61
C ALA A 50 25.37 -10.21 15.34
N GLU A 51 26.48 -9.55 15.69
CA GLU A 51 26.52 -8.24 16.34
C GLU A 51 25.95 -7.15 15.44
N LYS A 52 26.26 -7.21 14.14
CA LYS A 52 25.73 -6.33 13.09
C LYS A 52 24.21 -6.36 13.04
N ARG A 53 23.62 -7.57 13.07
CA ARG A 53 22.17 -7.75 13.09
C ARG A 53 21.54 -7.15 14.36
N GLU A 54 22.17 -7.32 15.49
CA GLU A 54 21.66 -6.79 16.75
C GLU A 54 21.70 -5.26 16.76
N VAL A 55 22.82 -4.66 16.38
CA VAL A 55 22.99 -3.20 16.29
C VAL A 55 21.98 -2.58 15.32
N LEU A 56 21.82 -3.16 14.11
CA LEU A 56 20.85 -2.67 13.12
C LEU A 56 19.40 -2.85 13.58
N ASN A 57 19.11 -3.94 14.31
CA ASN A 57 17.77 -4.15 14.84
C ASN A 57 17.44 -3.16 15.98
N ASN A 58 18.41 -2.85 16.83
CA ASN A 58 18.26 -1.85 17.87
C ASN A 58 18.09 -0.45 17.28
N ASP A 59 18.92 -0.07 16.30
CA ASP A 59 18.77 1.19 15.58
C ASP A 59 17.39 1.33 14.91
N TYR A 60 16.92 0.27 14.26
CA TYR A 60 15.59 0.24 13.67
C TYR A 60 14.49 0.47 14.73
N ASN A 61 14.56 -0.24 15.85
CA ASN A 61 13.56 -0.13 16.91
C ASN A 61 13.54 1.26 17.54
N GLU A 62 14.70 1.88 17.77
CA GLU A 62 14.81 3.24 18.29
C GLU A 62 14.25 4.28 17.30
N ARG A 63 14.63 4.17 16.01
CA ARG A 63 14.09 5.05 14.97
C ARG A 63 12.58 4.90 14.86
N ARG A 64 12.10 3.67 14.92
CA ARG A 64 10.67 3.40 14.90
C ARG A 64 9.96 4.02 16.11
N ALA A 65 10.49 3.88 17.30
CA ALA A 65 9.91 4.46 18.50
C ALA A 65 9.82 6.00 18.42
N ILE A 66 10.83 6.66 17.84
CA ILE A 66 10.81 8.12 17.61
C ILE A 66 9.69 8.49 16.62
N MET A 67 9.55 7.76 15.52
CA MET A 67 8.51 8.01 14.52
C MET A 67 7.10 7.69 15.05
N ASP A 68 6.96 6.61 15.82
CA ASP A 68 5.67 6.19 16.41
C ASP A 68 5.20 7.18 17.51
N ALA A 69 6.10 7.98 18.10
CA ALA A 69 5.74 9.06 19.03
C ALA A 69 5.08 10.27 18.33
N SER A 70 5.30 10.43 17.03
CA SER A 70 4.67 11.47 16.19
C SER A 70 4.19 10.86 14.86
N PRO A 71 3.13 10.02 14.89
CA PRO A 71 2.71 9.25 13.74
C PRO A 71 2.09 10.14 12.65
N ILE A 72 2.38 9.85 11.40
CA ILE A 72 1.72 10.45 10.25
C ILE A 72 0.50 9.60 9.92
N ASN A 73 -0.67 10.08 10.34
CA ASN A 73 -1.92 9.44 10.02
C ASN A 73 -2.31 9.74 8.57
N VAL A 74 -2.77 8.74 7.86
CA VAL A 74 -3.09 8.81 6.44
C VAL A 74 -4.39 8.10 6.11
N SER A 75 -5.09 8.58 5.08
CA SER A 75 -6.27 7.97 4.51
C SER A 75 -6.13 7.88 3.00
N ILE A 76 -5.91 6.67 2.50
CA ILE A 76 -5.70 6.39 1.08
C ILE A 76 -6.77 5.46 0.53
N ALA A 77 -6.97 5.48 -0.77
CA ALA A 77 -7.75 4.47 -1.47
C ALA A 77 -7.08 4.08 -2.78
N GLY A 78 -7.20 2.81 -3.15
CA GLY A 78 -6.64 2.33 -4.39
C GLY A 78 -6.92 0.85 -4.65
N ARG A 79 -6.41 0.36 -5.76
CA ARG A 79 -6.58 -1.02 -6.21
C ARG A 79 -5.51 -1.90 -5.61
N MET A 80 -5.92 -3.02 -5.00
CA MET A 80 -5.01 -4.03 -4.50
C MET A 80 -4.40 -4.82 -5.66
N MET A 81 -3.10 -4.65 -5.89
CA MET A 81 -2.36 -5.29 -6.99
C MET A 81 -1.56 -6.51 -6.55
N PHE A 82 -1.36 -6.67 -5.26
CA PHE A 82 -0.63 -7.79 -4.67
C PHE A 82 -1.12 -8.03 -3.25
N LYS A 83 -1.15 -9.30 -2.83
CA LYS A 83 -1.48 -9.69 -1.47
C LYS A 83 -0.65 -10.90 -1.05
N ARG A 84 -0.07 -10.84 0.15
CA ARG A 84 0.64 -11.94 0.79
C ARG A 84 0.14 -12.10 2.22
N VAL A 85 -0.51 -13.22 2.47
CA VAL A 85 -1.03 -13.57 3.81
C VAL A 85 0.01 -14.37 4.59
N MET A 86 0.32 -13.94 5.81
CA MET A 86 1.29 -14.57 6.71
C MET A 86 0.64 -14.80 8.08
N GLY A 87 -0.33 -15.70 8.16
CA GLY A 87 -1.01 -16.05 9.41
C GLY A 87 -1.87 -14.91 9.98
N LYS A 88 -1.40 -14.23 11.03
CA LYS A 88 -2.10 -13.13 11.72
C LYS A 88 -1.85 -11.74 11.10
N ALA A 89 -0.96 -11.67 10.14
CA ALA A 89 -0.62 -10.45 9.44
C ALA A 89 -0.56 -10.68 7.94
N SER A 90 -0.72 -9.64 7.16
CA SER A 90 -0.65 -9.67 5.70
C SER A 90 0.03 -8.41 5.19
N PHE A 91 0.70 -8.53 4.05
CA PHE A 91 1.11 -7.39 3.25
C PHE A 91 0.28 -7.35 1.98
N CYS A 92 -0.13 -6.18 1.59
CA CYS A 92 -0.70 -5.93 0.28
C CYS A 92 -0.10 -4.68 -0.34
N ASN A 93 -0.24 -4.54 -1.65
CA ASN A 93 0.21 -3.37 -2.38
C ASN A 93 -1.01 -2.68 -2.97
N ILE A 94 -1.22 -1.43 -2.62
CA ILE A 94 -2.32 -0.58 -3.08
C ILE A 94 -1.78 0.37 -4.13
N GLN A 95 -2.37 0.31 -5.33
CA GLN A 95 -2.07 1.20 -6.44
C GLN A 95 -3.14 2.28 -6.55
N ASP A 96 -2.71 3.53 -6.56
CA ASP A 96 -3.55 4.70 -6.76
C ASP A 96 -3.18 5.47 -8.04
N LEU A 97 -3.60 6.74 -8.13
CA LEU A 97 -3.31 7.60 -9.28
C LEU A 97 -1.83 7.97 -9.38
N LYS A 98 -1.14 8.16 -8.23
CA LYS A 98 0.24 8.67 -8.16
C LYS A 98 1.29 7.58 -7.97
N GLY A 99 0.88 6.32 -7.83
CA GLY A 99 1.82 5.22 -7.70
C GLY A 99 1.26 4.04 -6.91
N ASN A 100 2.13 3.42 -6.12
CA ASN A 100 1.74 2.32 -5.24
C ASN A 100 2.44 2.42 -3.88
N ILE A 101 1.81 1.85 -2.88
CA ILE A 101 2.36 1.79 -1.53
C ILE A 101 2.03 0.44 -0.89
N GLN A 102 2.97 -0.07 -0.11
CA GLN A 102 2.77 -1.28 0.67
C GLN A 102 1.90 -0.96 1.90
N VAL A 103 0.98 -1.86 2.21
CA VAL A 103 0.13 -1.79 3.39
C VAL A 103 0.32 -3.04 4.22
N TYR A 104 0.59 -2.86 5.50
CA TYR A 104 0.66 -3.91 6.50
C TYR A 104 -0.68 -4.00 7.23
N VAL A 105 -1.33 -5.15 7.12
CA VAL A 105 -2.64 -5.43 7.72
C VAL A 105 -2.45 -6.50 8.77
N ALA A 106 -2.52 -6.12 10.04
CA ALA A 106 -2.45 -7.05 11.17
C ALA A 106 -3.84 -7.25 11.79
N ARG A 107 -4.19 -8.51 12.10
CA ARG A 107 -5.45 -8.86 12.71
C ARG A 107 -5.72 -8.08 14.01
N ASP A 108 -4.69 -7.91 14.80
CA ASP A 108 -4.79 -7.28 16.11
C ASP A 108 -5.03 -5.75 16.00
N ASN A 109 -4.76 -5.15 14.82
CA ASN A 109 -4.97 -3.73 14.55
C ASN A 109 -6.33 -3.45 13.91
N VAL A 110 -6.69 -4.22 12.87
CA VAL A 110 -7.93 -3.99 12.11
C VAL A 110 -9.13 -4.76 12.66
N GLY A 111 -8.92 -5.66 13.61
CA GLY A 111 -9.94 -6.55 14.17
C GLY A 111 -10.08 -7.86 13.41
N GLU A 112 -10.59 -8.87 14.10
CA GLU A 112 -10.65 -10.25 13.59
C GLU A 112 -11.59 -10.38 12.39
N ASP A 113 -12.76 -9.75 12.45
CA ASP A 113 -13.77 -9.81 11.38
C ASP A 113 -13.29 -9.12 10.11
N SER A 114 -12.73 -7.90 10.24
CA SER A 114 -12.18 -7.14 9.11
C SER A 114 -10.99 -7.86 8.47
N TYR A 115 -10.14 -8.48 9.29
CA TYR A 115 -9.02 -9.27 8.80
C TYR A 115 -9.47 -10.55 8.09
N ALA A 116 -10.52 -11.23 8.61
CA ALA A 116 -11.09 -12.41 7.97
C ALA A 116 -11.71 -12.08 6.60
N ASP A 117 -12.38 -10.95 6.48
CA ASP A 117 -12.91 -10.46 5.21
C ASP A 117 -11.80 -10.06 4.24
N PHE A 118 -10.77 -9.36 4.73
CA PHE A 118 -9.59 -9.03 3.94
C PHE A 118 -8.89 -10.28 3.39
N LYS A 119 -8.79 -11.36 4.16
CA LYS A 119 -8.20 -12.63 3.68
C LYS A 119 -8.96 -13.24 2.51
N LYS A 120 -10.27 -13.01 2.42
CA LYS A 120 -11.12 -13.49 1.32
C LYS A 120 -11.15 -12.56 0.11
N SER A 121 -10.51 -11.39 0.19
CA SER A 121 -10.47 -10.44 -0.91
C SER A 121 -9.64 -10.95 -2.09
N ASP A 122 -9.91 -10.43 -3.26
CA ASP A 122 -9.22 -10.79 -4.50
C ASP A 122 -8.31 -9.64 -4.97
N ILE A 123 -7.27 -10.00 -5.73
CA ILE A 123 -6.45 -9.02 -6.44
C ILE A 123 -7.33 -8.29 -7.44
N GLY A 124 -7.22 -6.96 -7.45
CA GLY A 124 -8.09 -6.09 -8.24
C GLY A 124 -9.18 -5.38 -7.43
N ASP A 125 -9.48 -5.85 -6.22
CA ASP A 125 -10.40 -5.16 -5.31
C ASP A 125 -9.91 -3.75 -4.97
N ILE A 126 -10.84 -2.82 -4.79
CA ILE A 126 -10.50 -1.45 -4.38
C ILE A 126 -10.75 -1.33 -2.88
N TYR A 127 -9.71 -0.91 -2.18
CA TYR A 127 -9.73 -0.72 -0.73
C TYR A 127 -9.46 0.73 -0.34
N GLY A 128 -10.17 1.17 0.69
CA GLY A 128 -9.81 2.33 1.50
C GLY A 128 -9.03 1.86 2.73
N VAL A 129 -7.98 2.54 3.06
CA VAL A 129 -7.09 2.22 4.18
C VAL A 129 -6.85 3.48 4.99
N LYS A 130 -7.10 3.41 6.29
CA LYS A 130 -6.67 4.40 7.27
C LYS A 130 -5.66 3.78 8.22
N GLY A 131 -4.68 4.54 8.62
CA GLY A 131 -3.62 4.11 9.51
C GLY A 131 -2.48 5.12 9.53
N PHE A 132 -1.30 4.68 9.84
CA PHE A 132 -0.13 5.55 9.90
C PHE A 132 1.04 4.99 9.08
N ALA A 133 1.84 5.92 8.58
CA ALA A 133 3.02 5.58 7.78
C ALA A 133 4.16 5.11 8.68
N PHE A 134 4.91 4.10 8.23
CA PHE A 134 6.11 3.60 8.90
C PHE A 134 7.12 3.06 7.89
N ARG A 135 8.37 2.92 8.30
CA ARG A 135 9.40 2.26 7.49
C ARG A 135 9.58 0.82 7.96
N THR A 136 9.56 -0.11 7.04
CA THR A 136 9.85 -1.53 7.30
C THR A 136 11.34 -1.76 7.57
N LYS A 137 11.71 -2.91 8.13
CA LYS A 137 13.12 -3.31 8.31
C LYS A 137 13.90 -3.38 7.00
N THR A 138 13.21 -3.61 5.89
CA THR A 138 13.80 -3.62 4.54
C THR A 138 13.95 -2.22 3.93
N GLY A 139 13.53 -1.17 4.65
CA GLY A 139 13.65 0.21 4.23
C GLY A 139 12.46 0.76 3.43
N GLU A 140 11.43 -0.05 3.15
CA GLU A 140 10.28 0.39 2.39
C GLU A 140 9.29 1.18 3.27
N ILE A 141 8.83 2.34 2.77
CA ILE A 141 7.79 3.13 3.43
C ILE A 141 6.45 2.44 3.16
N SER A 142 5.75 2.13 4.23
CA SER A 142 4.51 1.36 4.23
C SER A 142 3.48 2.01 5.15
N ILE A 143 2.22 1.61 5.02
CA ILE A 143 1.14 2.03 5.92
C ILE A 143 0.79 0.86 6.83
N GLN A 144 0.78 1.10 8.13
CA GLN A 144 0.18 0.17 9.09
C GLN A 144 -1.31 0.46 9.18
N ALA A 145 -2.12 -0.46 8.69
CA ALA A 145 -3.57 -0.29 8.67
C ALA A 145 -4.17 -0.43 10.07
N GLU A 146 -5.02 0.53 10.44
CA GLU A 146 -5.90 0.50 11.61
C GLU A 146 -7.34 0.23 11.19
N GLU A 147 -7.73 0.74 10.02
CA GLU A 147 -9.03 0.50 9.41
C GLU A 147 -8.84 0.14 7.93
N ILE A 148 -9.57 -0.88 7.47
CA ILE A 148 -9.58 -1.29 6.08
C ILE A 148 -11.01 -1.52 5.62
N THR A 149 -11.39 -0.87 4.50
CA THR A 149 -12.75 -0.87 3.98
C THR A 149 -12.74 -1.31 2.52
N LEU A 150 -13.51 -2.34 2.18
CA LEU A 150 -13.74 -2.74 0.79
C LEU A 150 -14.68 -1.73 0.12
N LEU A 151 -14.18 -1.00 -0.87
CA LEU A 151 -14.92 0.05 -1.59
C LEU A 151 -15.55 -0.47 -2.89
N SER A 152 -14.89 -1.42 -3.55
CA SER A 152 -15.40 -2.05 -4.75
C SER A 152 -14.78 -3.43 -4.95
N LYS A 153 -15.62 -4.39 -5.33
CA LYS A 153 -15.21 -5.77 -5.58
C LYS A 153 -14.85 -5.95 -7.06
N SER A 154 -13.69 -6.51 -7.32
CA SER A 154 -13.31 -6.98 -8.66
C SER A 154 -14.10 -8.24 -9.00
N LEU A 155 -14.93 -8.19 -10.04
CA LEU A 155 -15.75 -9.31 -10.48
C LEU A 155 -15.03 -10.21 -11.50
N GLN A 156 -13.91 -9.72 -12.05
CA GLN A 156 -13.06 -10.46 -12.96
C GLN A 156 -11.62 -10.44 -12.46
N ILE A 157 -10.93 -11.56 -12.62
CA ILE A 157 -9.52 -11.70 -12.24
C ILE A 157 -8.68 -10.86 -13.20
N LEU A 158 -7.79 -10.04 -12.66
CA LEU A 158 -6.80 -9.32 -13.46
C LEU A 158 -5.79 -10.32 -14.05
N PRO A 159 -5.26 -10.08 -15.26
CA PRO A 159 -4.16 -10.87 -15.81
C PRO A 159 -2.97 -10.94 -14.86
N GLU A 160 -2.21 -12.04 -14.89
CA GLU A 160 -1.01 -12.17 -14.08
C GLU A 160 0.00 -11.05 -14.42
N LYS A 161 0.64 -10.49 -13.39
CA LYS A 161 1.53 -9.33 -13.54
C LYS A 161 2.73 -9.60 -14.45
N PHE A 162 3.18 -10.87 -14.52
CA PHE A 162 4.35 -11.25 -15.32
C PHE A 162 4.03 -11.44 -16.82
N ASP A 163 2.83 -11.91 -17.13
CA ASP A 163 2.40 -12.10 -18.52
C ASP A 163 1.69 -10.87 -19.09
N GLY A 164 1.07 -10.06 -18.22
CA GLY A 164 0.38 -8.83 -18.57
C GLY A 164 -0.63 -9.02 -19.73
N LEU A 165 -1.13 -7.93 -20.26
CA LEU A 165 -1.78 -7.94 -21.59
C LEU A 165 -0.71 -7.66 -22.65
N THR A 166 -0.07 -8.72 -23.14
CA THR A 166 0.94 -8.62 -24.22
C THR A 166 0.30 -8.58 -25.60
N ASP A 167 -0.82 -9.25 -25.77
CA ASP A 167 -1.56 -9.27 -27.04
C ASP A 167 -2.16 -7.89 -27.35
N THR A 168 -1.79 -7.35 -28.51
CA THR A 168 -2.17 -6.00 -28.94
C THR A 168 -3.67 -5.85 -29.12
N ASP A 169 -4.36 -6.86 -29.67
CA ASP A 169 -5.80 -6.82 -29.90
C ASP A 169 -6.56 -6.78 -28.57
N SER A 170 -6.16 -7.60 -27.60
CA SER A 170 -6.71 -7.60 -26.25
C SER A 170 -6.48 -6.27 -25.53
N ARG A 171 -5.32 -5.63 -25.70
CA ARG A 171 -5.02 -4.30 -25.14
C ARG A 171 -5.93 -3.21 -25.70
N TYR A 172 -6.27 -3.28 -26.98
CA TYR A 172 -7.19 -2.32 -27.59
C TYR A 172 -8.65 -2.59 -27.22
N ARG A 173 -9.08 -3.84 -27.16
CA ARG A 173 -10.46 -4.21 -26.81
C ARG A 173 -10.76 -4.04 -25.33
N GLN A 174 -9.79 -4.32 -24.45
CA GLN A 174 -9.90 -4.19 -22.99
C GLN A 174 -9.01 -3.07 -22.49
N ARG A 175 -9.16 -1.87 -23.04
CA ARG A 175 -8.31 -0.72 -22.70
C ARG A 175 -8.29 -0.41 -21.21
N TYR A 176 -9.39 -0.61 -20.50
CA TYR A 176 -9.47 -0.41 -19.05
C TYR A 176 -8.54 -1.35 -18.29
N VAL A 177 -8.36 -2.60 -18.74
CA VAL A 177 -7.40 -3.54 -18.14
C VAL A 177 -5.96 -3.14 -18.49
N ASP A 178 -5.71 -2.76 -19.75
CA ASP A 178 -4.40 -2.27 -20.20
C ASP A 178 -3.93 -1.05 -19.34
N LEU A 179 -4.82 -0.12 -19.04
CA LEU A 179 -4.51 1.04 -18.19
C LEU A 179 -4.27 0.69 -16.71
N ILE A 180 -4.80 -0.45 -16.24
CA ILE A 180 -4.52 -0.95 -14.89
C ILE A 180 -3.14 -1.62 -14.84
N MET A 181 -2.82 -2.43 -15.86
CA MET A 181 -1.64 -3.30 -15.87
C MET A 181 -0.39 -2.61 -16.44
N ASN A 182 -0.54 -1.75 -17.45
CA ASN A 182 0.56 -1.11 -18.18
C ASN A 182 0.69 0.36 -17.80
N GLN A 183 1.68 0.66 -16.96
CA GLN A 183 1.94 2.02 -16.49
C GLN A 183 2.27 2.98 -17.64
N GLU A 184 3.05 2.56 -18.64
CA GLU A 184 3.40 3.38 -19.80
C GLU A 184 2.15 3.82 -20.58
N SER A 185 1.22 2.89 -20.83
CA SER A 185 -0.05 3.22 -21.47
C SER A 185 -0.85 4.24 -20.67
N LYS A 186 -0.94 4.04 -19.36
CA LYS A 186 -1.62 4.96 -18.43
C LYS A 186 -1.04 6.38 -18.50
N GLU A 187 0.28 6.50 -18.46
CA GLU A 187 0.97 7.80 -18.54
C GLU A 187 0.71 8.55 -19.84
N VAL A 188 0.69 7.84 -20.97
CA VAL A 188 0.35 8.43 -22.27
C VAL A 188 -1.06 9.01 -22.26
N PHE A 189 -2.04 8.28 -21.72
CA PHE A 189 -3.42 8.76 -21.64
C PHE A 189 -3.61 9.93 -20.69
N ILE A 190 -2.90 9.94 -19.55
CA ILE A 190 -2.89 11.08 -18.62
C ILE A 190 -2.33 12.32 -19.32
N LYS A 191 -1.16 12.21 -19.97
CA LYS A 191 -0.54 13.33 -20.72
C LYS A 191 -1.44 13.86 -21.83
N ARG A 192 -2.12 12.96 -22.57
CA ARG A 192 -3.07 13.39 -23.60
C ARG A 192 -4.23 14.18 -23.00
N SER A 193 -4.82 13.71 -21.90
CA SER A 193 -5.91 14.44 -21.23
C SER A 193 -5.47 15.82 -20.73
N GLN A 194 -4.26 15.94 -20.19
CA GLN A 194 -3.71 17.21 -19.74
C GLN A 194 -3.45 18.20 -20.90
N ASN A 195 -3.03 17.70 -22.07
CA ASN A 195 -2.78 18.55 -23.24
C ASN A 195 -4.08 18.99 -23.95
N CYS A 196 -5.21 18.39 -23.62
CA CYS A 196 -6.52 18.75 -24.20
C CYS A 196 -7.33 19.71 -23.30
N GLN A 197 -6.82 20.04 -22.13
CA GLN A 197 -7.40 21.04 -21.19
C GLN A 197 -6.80 22.40 -21.42
#